data_51b09844d9f292b5651b8f1f02e1cb19
#
_entry.id   51b09844d9f292b5651b8f1f02e1cb19
#
_cell.length_a   1.000
_cell.length_b   1.000
_cell.length_c   1.000
_cell.angle_alpha   90.00
_cell.angle_beta   90.00
_cell.angle_gamma   90.00
#
_symmetry.space_group_name_H-M   'P 1'
#
loop_
_entity.id
_entity.type
_entity.pdbx_description
1 polymer ?
#
loop_
_entity_poly.entity_id
_entity_poly.type
_entity_poly.pdbx_seq_one_letter_code
_entity_poly.pdbx_strand_id
1 'polypeptide(L)'
;MKPGTKLAILLISCVAMWGGIGYAFHYFGQPSKRAQSVAEKALMASVDNPESVKVIAVSKPDSVFGRNYINNDEKMARAMSMMKVNEQVMSRTDGLQNLNFEDNAVSELVGRQMSAMSALRSLVGFETPDAPRKPFSGWKVKIEYEALSESGSPYRSEYWFILDRDAQCVVNSFEIPLL
;
A
#
# COMPACT_ATOMS: atom_id res chain seq x y z
N MET A 1 4.83 -47.52 32.38
CA MET A 1 3.85 -46.42 32.42
C MET A 1 2.45 -47.02 32.51
N LYS A 2 1.64 -46.56 33.49
CA LYS A 2 0.26 -47.00 33.64
C LYS A 2 -0.57 -46.62 32.45
N PRO A 3 -1.52 -47.44 31.96
CA PRO A 3 -2.31 -47.11 30.75
C PRO A 3 -3.04 -45.78 30.79
N GLY A 4 -3.46 -45.35 31.96
CA GLY A 4 -4.12 -44.03 32.17
C GLY A 4 -3.22 -42.81 31.87
N THR A 5 -1.89 -42.93 32.12
CA THR A 5 -0.96 -41.83 31.87
C THR A 5 -0.74 -41.61 30.35
N LYS A 6 -0.74 -42.68 29.55
CA LYS A 6 -0.64 -42.59 28.07
C LYS A 6 -1.88 -41.94 27.47
N LEU A 7 -3.07 -42.29 27.98
CA LEU A 7 -4.34 -41.72 27.54
C LEU A 7 -4.42 -40.22 27.87
N ALA A 8 -4.00 -39.80 29.08
CA ALA A 8 -3.97 -38.40 29.48
C ALA A 8 -3.03 -37.54 28.61
N ILE A 9 -1.83 -38.05 28.31
CA ILE A 9 -0.87 -37.37 27.42
C ILE A 9 -1.46 -37.19 26.03
N LEU A 10 -2.12 -38.20 25.49
CA LEU A 10 -2.72 -38.18 24.16
C LEU A 10 -3.88 -37.18 24.09
N LEU A 11 -4.72 -37.08 25.12
CA LEU A 11 -5.78 -36.09 25.21
C LEU A 11 -5.23 -34.66 25.28
N ILE A 12 -4.20 -34.42 26.11
CA ILE A 12 -3.57 -33.11 26.23
C ILE A 12 -2.93 -32.68 24.90
N SER A 13 -2.27 -33.59 24.20
CA SER A 13 -1.68 -33.27 22.88
C SER A 13 -2.73 -32.98 21.82
N CYS A 14 -3.87 -33.68 21.83
CA CYS A 14 -4.99 -33.36 20.94
C CYS A 14 -5.59 -31.98 21.23
N VAL A 15 -5.83 -31.62 22.47
CA VAL A 15 -6.36 -30.31 22.87
C VAL A 15 -5.39 -29.20 22.49
N ALA A 16 -4.08 -29.38 22.70
CA ALA A 16 -3.06 -28.41 22.32
C ALA A 16 -3.00 -28.23 20.78
N MET A 17 -3.08 -29.31 19.99
CA MET A 17 -3.12 -29.24 18.54
C MET A 17 -4.39 -28.53 18.03
N TRP A 18 -5.57 -28.88 18.54
CA TRP A 18 -6.83 -28.23 18.14
C TRP A 18 -6.89 -26.77 18.59
N GLY A 19 -6.41 -26.46 19.79
CA GLY A 19 -6.29 -25.08 20.27
C GLY A 19 -5.33 -24.25 19.43
N GLY A 20 -4.18 -24.82 19.07
CA GLY A 20 -3.19 -24.16 18.20
C GLY A 20 -3.71 -23.91 16.78
N ILE A 21 -4.39 -24.89 16.19
CA ILE A 21 -5.03 -24.75 14.88
C ILE A 21 -6.16 -23.71 14.93
N GLY A 22 -7.03 -23.76 15.92
CA GLY A 22 -8.12 -22.79 16.09
C GLY A 22 -7.61 -21.38 16.30
N TYR A 23 -6.56 -21.19 17.07
CA TYR A 23 -5.90 -19.90 17.28
C TYR A 23 -5.25 -19.39 15.99
N ALA A 24 -4.56 -20.24 15.25
CA ALA A 24 -3.96 -19.90 13.97
C ALA A 24 -5.04 -19.48 12.94
N PHE A 25 -6.12 -20.24 12.81
CA PHE A 25 -7.24 -19.90 11.93
C PHE A 25 -7.90 -18.57 12.35
N HIS A 26 -8.10 -18.34 13.64
CA HIS A 26 -8.67 -17.08 14.12
C HIS A 26 -7.73 -15.90 13.89
N TYR A 27 -6.42 -16.11 14.10
CA TYR A 27 -5.41 -15.06 13.95
C TYR A 27 -5.13 -14.72 12.48
N PHE A 28 -4.91 -15.74 11.65
CA PHE A 28 -4.63 -15.57 10.21
C PHE A 28 -5.89 -15.42 9.37
N GLY A 29 -7.05 -15.76 9.88
CA GLY A 29 -8.33 -15.63 9.20
C GLY A 29 -8.90 -14.22 9.19
N GLN A 30 -8.33 -13.27 9.96
CA GLN A 30 -8.83 -11.90 9.98
C GLN A 30 -8.40 -11.15 8.70
N PRO A 31 -9.35 -10.65 7.88
CA PRO A 31 -9.03 -9.95 6.62
C PRO A 31 -8.08 -8.76 6.83
N SER A 32 -8.25 -8.01 7.92
CA SER A 32 -7.39 -6.88 8.25
C SER A 32 -5.90 -7.25 8.41
N LYS A 33 -5.59 -8.41 9.00
CA LYS A 33 -4.20 -8.86 9.16
C LYS A 33 -3.63 -9.39 7.85
N ARG A 34 -4.47 -10.07 7.07
CA ARG A 34 -4.11 -10.55 5.74
C ARG A 34 -3.81 -9.39 4.79
N ALA A 35 -4.54 -8.28 4.92
CA ALA A 35 -4.40 -7.11 4.06
C ALA A 35 -2.97 -6.57 4.02
N GLN A 36 -2.28 -6.48 5.16
CA GLN A 36 -0.87 -6.04 5.20
C GLN A 36 0.04 -7.00 4.43
N SER A 37 -0.07 -8.30 4.69
CA SER A 37 0.76 -9.30 4.01
C SER A 37 0.52 -9.36 2.50
N VAL A 38 -0.72 -9.17 2.05
CA VAL A 38 -1.04 -9.11 0.62
C VAL A 38 -0.48 -7.83 -0.01
N ALA A 39 -0.59 -6.69 0.68
CA ALA A 39 -0.05 -5.42 0.21
C ALA A 39 1.48 -5.44 0.11
N GLU A 40 2.18 -6.02 1.10
CA GLU A 40 3.64 -6.17 1.06
C GLU A 40 4.11 -7.04 -0.12
N LYS A 41 3.41 -8.16 -0.37
CA LYS A 41 3.71 -9.00 -1.53
C LYS A 41 3.43 -8.28 -2.85
N ALA A 42 2.35 -7.50 -2.91
CA ALA A 42 2.02 -6.72 -4.08
C ALA A 42 3.05 -5.61 -4.33
N LEU A 43 3.59 -4.97 -3.28
CA LEU A 43 4.67 -3.99 -3.42
C LEU A 43 5.89 -4.61 -4.12
N MET A 44 6.35 -5.77 -3.63
CA MET A 44 7.49 -6.47 -4.22
C MET A 44 7.27 -6.89 -5.68
N ALA A 45 6.01 -7.09 -6.07
CA ALA A 45 5.65 -7.41 -7.46
C ALA A 45 5.46 -6.17 -8.35
N SER A 46 5.33 -4.98 -7.76
CA SER A 46 5.03 -3.73 -8.47
C SER A 46 6.23 -2.82 -8.67
N VAL A 47 7.31 -3.05 -7.94
CA VAL A 47 8.53 -2.24 -7.99
C VAL A 47 9.53 -2.85 -8.97
N ASP A 48 10.18 -2.02 -9.78
CA ASP A 48 11.12 -2.45 -10.83
C ASP A 48 12.33 -3.21 -10.26
N ASN A 49 12.84 -2.77 -9.11
CA ASN A 49 13.96 -3.39 -8.42
C ASN A 49 13.59 -3.84 -6.99
N PRO A 50 12.89 -4.98 -6.83
CA PRO A 50 12.41 -5.44 -5.54
C PRO A 50 13.53 -5.71 -4.52
N GLU A 51 14.72 -6.07 -4.96
CA GLU A 51 15.86 -6.34 -4.07
C GLU A 51 16.39 -5.06 -3.38
N SER A 52 16.13 -3.90 -3.97
CA SER A 52 16.53 -2.59 -3.41
C SER A 52 15.50 -2.02 -2.43
N VAL A 53 14.31 -2.63 -2.35
CA VAL A 53 13.19 -2.11 -1.55
C VAL A 53 13.50 -2.19 -0.07
N LYS A 54 13.44 -1.03 0.57
CA LYS A 54 13.48 -0.89 2.02
C LYS A 54 12.16 -0.30 2.51
N VAL A 55 11.33 -1.12 3.11
CA VAL A 55 10.08 -0.69 3.73
C VAL A 55 10.38 0.16 4.96
N ILE A 56 9.84 1.38 4.99
CA ILE A 56 9.99 2.33 6.09
C ILE A 56 8.82 2.20 7.05
N ALA A 57 7.61 2.20 6.52
CA ALA A 57 6.40 2.10 7.32
C ALA A 57 5.28 1.37 6.58
N VAL A 58 4.48 0.60 7.31
CA VAL A 58 3.26 -0.03 6.83
C VAL A 58 2.10 0.47 7.68
N SER A 59 1.08 1.05 7.05
CA SER A 59 -0.10 1.52 7.78
C SER A 59 -0.93 0.35 8.31
N LYS A 60 -1.70 0.61 9.37
CA LYS A 60 -2.79 -0.28 9.73
C LYS A 60 -3.80 -0.32 8.58
N PRO A 61 -4.41 -1.49 8.30
CA PRO A 61 -5.46 -1.59 7.32
C PRO A 61 -6.64 -0.70 7.70
N ASP A 62 -7.06 0.15 6.77
CA ASP A 62 -8.19 1.04 6.92
C ASP A 62 -9.36 0.56 6.06
N SER A 63 -10.58 0.77 6.52
CA SER A 63 -11.79 0.32 5.83
C SER A 63 -12.15 1.24 4.68
N VAL A 64 -12.48 0.67 3.53
CA VAL A 64 -12.90 1.40 2.33
C VAL A 64 -14.39 1.17 2.08
N PHE A 65 -15.10 2.25 1.73
CA PHE A 65 -16.53 2.23 1.47
C PHE A 65 -16.85 2.69 0.04
N GLY A 66 -17.43 1.82 -0.74
CA GLY A 66 -17.72 2.08 -2.15
C GLY A 66 -16.42 2.23 -2.96
N ARG A 67 -16.33 3.29 -3.77
CA ARG A 67 -15.13 3.65 -4.55
C ARG A 67 -14.34 4.82 -3.94
N ASN A 68 -14.67 5.21 -2.71
CA ASN A 68 -13.99 6.30 -2.01
C ASN A 68 -12.74 5.78 -1.32
N TYR A 69 -11.68 5.70 -2.08
CA TYR A 69 -10.39 5.21 -1.58
C TYR A 69 -9.64 6.25 -0.75
N ILE A 70 -9.97 7.53 -0.91
CA ILE A 70 -9.24 8.65 -0.29
C ILE A 70 -10.24 9.56 0.44
N ASN A 71 -9.96 9.87 1.69
CA ASN A 71 -10.70 10.87 2.45
C ASN A 71 -10.21 12.31 2.12
N ASN A 72 -10.91 13.33 2.61
CA ASN A 72 -10.58 14.74 2.30
C ASN A 72 -9.20 15.16 2.84
N ASP A 73 -8.81 14.68 4.03
CA ASP A 73 -7.49 14.99 4.62
C ASP A 73 -6.38 14.37 3.79
N GLU A 74 -6.59 13.14 3.34
CA GLU A 74 -5.68 12.45 2.43
C GLU A 74 -5.59 13.16 1.07
N LYS A 75 -6.70 13.66 0.51
CA LYS A 75 -6.70 14.47 -0.72
C LYS A 75 -5.84 15.73 -0.54
N MET A 76 -6.02 16.43 0.58
CA MET A 76 -5.24 17.63 0.88
C MET A 76 -3.76 17.33 1.05
N ALA A 77 -3.40 16.30 1.83
CA ALA A 77 -2.02 15.88 2.01
C ALA A 77 -1.35 15.50 0.68
N ARG A 78 -2.10 14.89 -0.24
CA ARG A 78 -1.64 14.54 -1.58
C ARG A 78 -1.41 15.76 -2.45
N ALA A 79 -2.35 16.70 -2.45
CA ALA A 79 -2.19 17.95 -3.20
C ALA A 79 -0.92 18.69 -2.74
N MET A 80 -0.67 18.76 -1.43
CA MET A 80 0.54 19.38 -0.88
C MET A 80 1.82 18.65 -1.30
N SER A 81 1.82 17.32 -1.24
CA SER A 81 2.96 16.50 -1.69
C SER A 81 3.27 16.76 -3.16
N MET A 82 2.25 16.81 -4.01
CA MET A 82 2.44 17.07 -5.43
C MET A 82 2.93 18.49 -5.74
N MET A 83 2.50 19.48 -4.95
CA MET A 83 3.04 20.84 -5.07
C MET A 83 4.54 20.87 -4.80
N LYS A 84 5.01 20.13 -3.78
CA LYS A 84 6.44 20.01 -3.47
C LYS A 84 7.21 19.32 -4.58
N VAL A 85 6.67 18.23 -5.16
CA VAL A 85 7.29 17.55 -6.32
C VAL A 85 7.39 18.51 -7.50
N ASN A 86 6.33 19.27 -7.78
CA ASN A 86 6.34 20.30 -8.82
C ASN A 86 7.42 21.35 -8.59
N GLU A 87 7.52 21.86 -7.37
CA GLU A 87 8.53 22.84 -6.98
C GLU A 87 9.96 22.31 -7.20
N GLN A 88 10.21 21.06 -6.85
CA GLN A 88 11.53 20.43 -7.07
C GLN A 88 11.83 20.19 -8.56
N VAL A 89 10.84 19.76 -9.35
CA VAL A 89 11.01 19.64 -10.79
C VAL A 89 11.33 21.00 -11.38
N MET A 90 10.59 22.05 -11.03
CA MET A 90 10.83 23.40 -11.51
C MET A 90 12.18 23.96 -11.07
N SER A 91 12.63 23.69 -9.85
CA SER A 91 13.94 24.14 -9.37
C SER A 91 15.11 23.43 -10.05
N ARG A 92 14.95 22.16 -10.45
CA ARG A 92 15.98 21.39 -11.17
C ARG A 92 16.00 21.68 -12.67
N THR A 93 14.90 22.17 -13.22
CA THR A 93 14.76 22.40 -14.67
C THR A 93 14.78 23.88 -15.06
N ASP A 94 15.17 24.76 -14.12
CA ASP A 94 15.27 26.21 -14.37
C ASP A 94 13.97 26.78 -14.98
N GLY A 95 12.83 26.39 -14.38
CA GLY A 95 11.50 26.82 -14.81
C GLY A 95 10.99 26.19 -16.10
N LEU A 96 11.38 24.96 -16.41
CA LEU A 96 11.03 24.19 -17.63
C LEU A 96 11.73 24.69 -18.92
N GLN A 97 12.58 25.70 -18.86
CA GLN A 97 13.27 26.22 -20.05
C GLN A 97 14.45 25.33 -20.51
N ASN A 98 15.00 24.54 -19.57
CA ASN A 98 16.12 23.62 -19.82
C ASN A 98 15.76 22.17 -19.46
N LEU A 99 14.58 21.69 -19.91
CA LEU A 99 14.24 20.28 -19.84
C LEU A 99 15.19 19.47 -20.75
N ASN A 100 16.34 19.13 -20.22
CA ASN A 100 17.17 18.14 -20.87
C ASN A 100 16.60 16.76 -20.56
N PHE A 101 15.71 16.26 -21.44
CA PHE A 101 15.15 14.92 -21.36
C PHE A 101 16.21 13.81 -21.58
N GLU A 102 17.43 14.18 -21.92
CA GLU A 102 18.57 13.27 -21.96
C GLU A 102 19.10 12.95 -20.54
N ASP A 103 18.74 13.77 -19.53
CA ASP A 103 19.00 13.42 -18.15
C ASP A 103 17.94 12.41 -17.65
N ASN A 104 18.36 11.16 -17.52
CA ASN A 104 17.51 10.07 -17.06
C ASN A 104 16.82 10.36 -15.71
N ALA A 105 17.50 11.05 -14.79
CA ALA A 105 16.94 11.39 -13.49
C ALA A 105 15.78 12.40 -13.58
N VAL A 106 15.89 13.39 -14.48
CA VAL A 106 14.81 14.37 -14.71
C VAL A 106 13.63 13.72 -15.42
N SER A 107 13.90 12.92 -16.46
CA SER A 107 12.87 12.20 -17.19
C SER A 107 12.08 11.25 -16.30
N GLU A 108 12.76 10.54 -15.43
CA GLU A 108 12.14 9.61 -14.46
C GLU A 108 11.30 10.35 -13.42
N LEU A 109 11.80 11.47 -12.87
CA LEU A 109 11.05 12.29 -11.91
C LEU A 109 9.77 12.85 -12.53
N VAL A 110 9.84 13.35 -13.76
CA VAL A 110 8.67 13.83 -14.53
C VAL A 110 7.68 12.69 -14.80
N GLY A 111 8.17 11.50 -15.18
CA GLY A 111 7.34 10.31 -15.40
C GLY A 111 6.57 9.90 -14.13
N ARG A 112 7.23 9.86 -12.99
CA ARG A 112 6.61 9.57 -11.68
C ARG A 112 5.57 10.61 -11.31
N GLN A 113 5.86 11.89 -11.55
CA GLN A 113 4.91 12.98 -11.31
C GLN A 113 3.66 12.83 -12.18
N MET A 114 3.81 12.56 -13.46
CA MET A 114 2.67 12.37 -14.38
C MET A 114 1.83 11.16 -13.99
N SER A 115 2.45 10.06 -13.58
CA SER A 115 1.77 8.87 -13.09
C SER A 115 0.96 9.18 -11.82
N ALA A 116 1.56 9.87 -10.85
CA ALA A 116 0.89 10.29 -9.62
C ALA A 116 -0.28 11.25 -9.90
N MET A 117 -0.14 12.19 -10.82
CA MET A 117 -1.24 13.07 -11.24
C MET A 117 -2.39 12.32 -11.90
N SER A 118 -2.08 11.34 -12.74
CA SER A 118 -3.09 10.49 -13.37
C SER A 118 -3.85 9.66 -12.35
N ALA A 119 -3.13 9.06 -11.40
CA ALA A 119 -3.71 8.32 -10.29
C ALA A 119 -4.63 9.20 -9.44
N LEU A 120 -4.19 10.41 -9.07
CA LEU A 120 -5.02 11.36 -8.32
C LEU A 120 -6.28 11.76 -9.08
N ARG A 121 -6.17 12.03 -10.39
CA ARG A 121 -7.32 12.40 -11.20
C ARG A 121 -8.38 11.29 -11.23
N SER A 122 -7.95 10.03 -11.26
CA SER A 122 -8.86 8.88 -11.22
C SER A 122 -9.55 8.69 -9.87
N LEU A 123 -8.96 9.23 -8.79
CA LEU A 123 -9.44 9.09 -7.42
C LEU A 123 -10.27 10.27 -6.91
N VAL A 124 -10.18 11.43 -7.59
CA VAL A 124 -10.99 12.62 -7.28
C VAL A 124 -12.39 12.44 -7.89
N GLY A 125 -13.21 11.60 -7.24
CA GLY A 125 -14.66 11.64 -7.44
C GLY A 125 -15.25 12.78 -6.61
N PHE A 126 -16.04 13.65 -7.23
CA PHE A 126 -16.82 14.64 -6.48
C PHE A 126 -17.92 13.90 -5.74
N GLU A 127 -17.82 13.82 -4.41
CA GLU A 127 -18.93 13.36 -3.58
C GLU A 127 -19.87 14.53 -3.33
N THR A 128 -21.14 14.30 -3.57
CA THR A 128 -22.20 15.16 -3.06
C THR A 128 -22.34 14.90 -1.54
N PRO A 129 -22.46 15.94 -0.70
CA PRO A 129 -22.57 15.80 0.76
C PRO A 129 -23.70 14.89 1.22
N ASP A 130 -24.74 14.73 0.42
CA ASP A 130 -25.96 13.94 0.71
C ASP A 130 -25.94 12.51 0.13
N ALA A 131 -24.79 12.01 -0.33
CA ALA A 131 -24.72 10.67 -0.87
C ALA A 131 -24.98 9.62 0.24
N PRO A 132 -25.84 8.60 -0.01
CA PRO A 132 -26.09 7.56 0.97
C PRO A 132 -24.78 6.83 1.33
N ARG A 133 -24.67 6.41 2.60
CA ARG A 133 -23.48 5.68 3.08
C ARG A 133 -23.25 4.46 2.19
N LYS A 134 -22.10 4.45 1.52
CA LYS A 134 -21.72 3.34 0.65
C LYS A 134 -21.41 2.09 1.48
N PRO A 135 -21.69 0.89 0.97
CA PRO A 135 -21.37 -0.36 1.68
C PRO A 135 -19.84 -0.52 1.78
N PHE A 136 -19.42 -1.23 2.82
CA PHE A 136 -18.01 -1.65 2.96
C PHE A 136 -17.57 -2.42 1.71
N SER A 137 -16.47 -2.01 1.11
CA SER A 137 -15.95 -2.57 -0.15
C SER A 137 -14.62 -3.30 -0.01
N GLY A 138 -13.83 -3.00 1.02
CA GLY A 138 -12.56 -3.64 1.22
C GLY A 138 -11.62 -2.88 2.16
N TRP A 139 -10.34 -3.09 1.99
CA TRP A 139 -9.28 -2.59 2.86
C TRP A 139 -8.30 -1.72 2.08
N LYS A 140 -7.76 -0.73 2.75
CA LYS A 140 -6.68 0.13 2.24
C LYS A 140 -5.45 -0.03 3.11
N VAL A 141 -4.30 -0.29 2.49
CA VAL A 141 -2.98 -0.35 3.13
C VAL A 141 -2.05 0.58 2.39
N LYS A 142 -1.31 1.38 3.15
CA LYS A 142 -0.28 2.29 2.64
C LYS A 142 1.08 1.75 3.06
N ILE A 143 2.02 1.70 2.14
CA ILE A 143 3.39 1.27 2.41
C ILE A 143 4.33 2.38 1.94
N GLU A 144 5.06 2.93 2.90
CA GLU A 144 6.14 3.87 2.62
C GLU A 144 7.45 3.10 2.48
N TYR A 145 8.19 3.36 1.41
CA TYR A 145 9.40 2.62 1.08
C TYR A 145 10.43 3.50 0.36
N GLU A 146 11.67 3.06 0.43
CA GLU A 146 12.79 3.52 -0.39
C GLU A 146 13.19 2.41 -1.35
N ALA A 147 13.57 2.78 -2.56
CA ALA A 147 14.09 1.85 -3.56
C ALA A 147 15.06 2.56 -4.52
N LEU A 148 15.74 1.77 -5.34
CA LEU A 148 16.53 2.28 -6.45
C LEU A 148 15.71 2.15 -7.74
N SER A 149 15.73 3.19 -8.56
CA SER A 149 15.16 3.18 -9.88
C SER A 149 15.96 2.29 -10.84
N GLU A 150 15.49 2.10 -12.06
CA GLU A 150 16.25 1.41 -13.12
C GLU A 150 17.59 2.10 -13.40
N SER A 151 17.65 3.43 -13.27
CA SER A 151 18.89 4.20 -13.41
C SER A 151 19.83 4.10 -12.19
N GLY A 152 19.43 3.41 -11.12
CA GLY A 152 20.18 3.31 -9.87
C GLY A 152 20.03 4.51 -8.93
N SER A 153 19.14 5.46 -9.25
CA SER A 153 18.88 6.64 -8.42
C SER A 153 17.97 6.27 -7.25
N PRO A 154 18.30 6.66 -6.01
CA PRO A 154 17.44 6.40 -4.86
C PRO A 154 16.20 7.28 -4.91
N TYR A 155 15.05 6.70 -4.59
CA TYR A 155 13.79 7.41 -4.45
C TYR A 155 12.99 6.90 -3.27
N ARG A 156 12.09 7.72 -2.75
CA ARG A 156 11.15 7.40 -1.67
C ARG A 156 9.73 7.63 -2.16
N SER A 157 8.87 6.66 -1.88
CA SER A 157 7.47 6.69 -2.32
C SER A 157 6.56 6.07 -1.28
N GLU A 158 5.28 6.39 -1.37
CA GLU A 158 4.22 5.73 -0.63
C GLU A 158 3.32 5.00 -1.62
N TYR A 159 3.24 3.68 -1.50
CA TYR A 159 2.36 2.86 -2.33
C TYR A 159 1.06 2.56 -1.59
N TRP A 160 -0.06 2.73 -2.27
CA TRP A 160 -1.39 2.48 -1.76
C TRP A 160 -1.98 1.26 -2.43
N PHE A 161 -2.40 0.31 -1.61
CA PHE A 161 -3.06 -0.90 -2.07
C PHE A 161 -4.49 -0.92 -1.55
N ILE A 162 -5.44 -1.03 -2.48
CA ILE A 162 -6.84 -1.21 -2.20
C ILE A 162 -7.16 -2.69 -2.45
N LEU A 163 -7.60 -3.38 -1.40
CA LEU A 163 -7.88 -4.80 -1.42
C LEU A 163 -9.39 -5.05 -1.34
N ASP A 164 -9.81 -6.21 -1.79
CA ASP A 164 -11.17 -6.69 -1.66
C ASP A 164 -11.60 -6.90 -0.19
N ARG A 165 -12.87 -7.25 0.02
CA ARG A 165 -13.44 -7.44 1.38
C ARG A 165 -12.71 -8.50 2.20
N ASP A 166 -12.27 -9.56 1.54
CA ASP A 166 -11.60 -10.70 2.16
C ASP A 166 -10.08 -10.51 2.24
N ALA A 167 -9.58 -9.38 1.74
CA ALA A 167 -8.16 -9.06 1.63
C ALA A 167 -7.36 -10.18 0.94
N GLN A 168 -7.90 -10.72 -0.14
CA GLN A 168 -7.27 -11.78 -0.92
C GLN A 168 -6.56 -11.26 -2.16
N CYS A 169 -7.09 -10.19 -2.76
CA CYS A 169 -6.54 -9.61 -3.97
C CYS A 169 -6.53 -8.08 -3.92
N VAL A 170 -5.59 -7.50 -4.67
CA VAL A 170 -5.51 -6.06 -4.90
C VAL A 170 -6.48 -5.70 -6.01
N VAL A 171 -7.42 -4.82 -5.70
CA VAL A 171 -8.44 -4.32 -6.64
C VAL A 171 -7.94 -3.08 -7.37
N ASN A 172 -7.16 -2.25 -6.68
CA ASN A 172 -6.56 -1.05 -7.23
C ASN A 172 -5.27 -0.71 -6.47
N SER A 173 -4.33 -0.11 -7.15
CA SER A 173 -3.09 0.36 -6.52
C SER A 173 -2.56 1.60 -7.23
N PHE A 174 -1.84 2.42 -6.49
CA PHE A 174 -1.17 3.61 -7.04
C PHE A 174 -0.02 4.03 -6.15
N GLU A 175 0.98 4.60 -6.77
CA GLU A 175 2.19 5.10 -6.13
C GLU A 175 2.14 6.62 -6.00
N ILE A 176 2.67 7.14 -4.90
CA ILE A 176 2.80 8.56 -4.64
C ILE A 176 4.25 8.84 -4.26
N PRO A 177 4.98 9.59 -5.10
CA PRO A 177 6.33 9.99 -4.80
C PRO A 177 6.37 10.84 -3.52
N LEU A 178 7.32 10.53 -2.64
CA LEU A 178 7.66 11.33 -1.47
C LEU A 178 9.01 11.97 -1.70
N LEU A 179 9.18 13.16 -1.16
CA LEU A 179 10.42 13.94 -1.27
C LEU A 179 11.14 13.98 0.06
#